data_e01b9b40037d8328387d689e14a2bda6
#
_entry.id   e01b9b40037d8328387d689e14a2bda6
#
_cell.length_a   1.000
_cell.length_b   1.000
_cell.length_c   1.000
_cell.angle_alpha   90.00
_cell.angle_beta   90.00
_cell.angle_gamma   90.00
#
_symmetry.space_group_name_H-M   'P 1'
#
loop_
_entity.id
_entity.type
_entity.pdbx_description
1 polymer ?
#
loop_
_entity_poly.entity_id
_entity_poly.type
_entity_poly.pdbx_seq_one_letter_code
_entity_poly.pdbx_strand_id
1 'polypeptide(L)'
;MQYIAYMQITNDQILGMMPPQFGLFGLLFAFMNRLQAAGDSFYEEITCKQWFLLACMNLYTKEAPTANELAETMGCSRQNVKEILNALVKKEILVLWQDENDKRKQRIYLTSKQKRLAKKYQNKEMDFLKLLYKDISDDEIKNVFQLISRMEKNLTGATNGVAKGVKDRPVQEESK
;
A
#
# COMPACT_ATOMS: atom_id res chain seq x y z
N MET A 1 17.04 45.00 -14.54
CA MET A 1 16.84 43.95 -13.52
C MET A 1 15.97 42.88 -14.17
N GLN A 2 16.61 41.83 -14.76
CA GLN A 2 15.91 40.74 -15.41
C GLN A 2 15.40 39.80 -14.32
N TYR A 3 14.08 39.72 -14.16
CA TYR A 3 13.44 38.63 -13.38
C TYR A 3 13.68 37.34 -14.17
N ILE A 4 14.62 36.53 -13.71
CA ILE A 4 14.72 35.12 -14.12
C ILE A 4 13.45 34.48 -13.55
N ALA A 5 12.48 34.21 -14.43
CA ALA A 5 11.35 33.36 -14.13
C ALA A 5 11.95 31.99 -13.71
N TYR A 6 11.90 31.64 -12.43
CA TYR A 6 12.17 30.29 -11.97
C TYR A 6 11.14 29.39 -12.64
N MET A 7 11.54 28.77 -13.74
CA MET A 7 10.78 27.70 -14.35
C MET A 7 10.63 26.63 -13.27
N GLN A 8 9.41 26.42 -12.78
CA GLN A 8 9.13 25.33 -11.83
C GLN A 8 9.41 24.02 -12.55
N ILE A 9 10.64 23.51 -12.35
CA ILE A 9 11.02 22.19 -12.87
C ILE A 9 10.16 21.18 -12.14
N THR A 10 9.36 20.42 -12.88
CA THR A 10 8.50 19.37 -12.32
C THR A 10 9.35 18.17 -11.86
N ASN A 11 8.86 17.39 -10.91
CA ASN A 11 9.64 16.27 -10.36
C ASN A 11 9.98 15.21 -11.43
N ASP A 12 9.10 15.00 -12.40
CA ASP A 12 9.34 14.10 -13.53
C ASP A 12 10.48 14.61 -14.42
N GLN A 13 10.60 15.93 -14.62
CA GLN A 13 11.73 16.52 -15.34
C GLN A 13 13.05 16.29 -14.60
N ILE A 14 13.09 16.52 -13.27
CA ILE A 14 14.29 16.29 -12.46
C ILE A 14 14.67 14.81 -12.46
N LEU A 15 13.71 13.93 -12.23
CA LEU A 15 13.93 12.48 -12.19
C LEU A 15 14.27 11.92 -13.58
N GLY A 16 13.76 12.53 -14.66
CA GLY A 16 14.08 12.19 -16.04
C GLY A 16 15.52 12.50 -16.46
N MET A 17 16.24 13.36 -15.72
CA MET A 17 17.68 13.60 -15.92
C MET A 17 18.57 12.48 -15.35
N MET A 18 18.01 11.60 -14.52
CA MET A 18 18.73 10.48 -13.94
C MET A 18 18.77 9.29 -14.90
N PRO A 19 19.72 8.35 -14.74
CA PRO A 19 19.62 7.07 -15.44
C PRO A 19 18.24 6.43 -15.20
N PRO A 20 17.60 5.81 -16.21
CA PRO A 20 16.19 5.40 -16.16
C PRO A 20 15.81 4.58 -14.93
N GLN A 21 16.71 3.72 -14.44
CA GLN A 21 16.46 2.88 -13.26
C GLN A 21 16.30 3.72 -11.98
N PHE A 22 17.16 4.74 -11.81
CA PHE A 22 17.11 5.63 -10.65
C PHE A 22 15.95 6.62 -10.75
N GLY A 23 15.69 7.13 -11.95
CA GLY A 23 14.54 8.02 -12.22
C GLY A 23 13.22 7.33 -11.89
N LEU A 24 13.02 6.10 -12.39
CA LEU A 24 11.84 5.30 -12.09
C LEU A 24 11.72 4.99 -10.59
N PHE A 25 12.82 4.58 -9.95
CA PHE A 25 12.85 4.30 -8.50
C PHE A 25 12.40 5.53 -7.69
N GLY A 26 12.96 6.70 -7.97
CA GLY A 26 12.56 7.95 -7.32
C GLY A 26 11.12 8.36 -7.60
N LEU A 27 10.65 8.16 -8.85
CA LEU A 27 9.28 8.47 -9.25
C LEU A 27 8.25 7.61 -8.49
N LEU A 28 8.53 6.33 -8.28
CA LEU A 28 7.65 5.44 -7.50
C LEU A 28 7.46 5.96 -6.07
N PHE A 29 8.53 6.39 -5.38
CA PHE A 29 8.41 7.00 -4.04
C PHE A 29 7.59 8.29 -4.07
N ALA A 30 7.91 9.19 -4.99
CA ALA A 30 7.21 10.47 -5.11
C ALA A 30 5.72 10.26 -5.47
N PHE A 31 5.43 9.33 -6.37
CA PHE A 31 4.07 8.97 -6.76
C PHE A 31 3.27 8.40 -5.59
N MET A 32 3.82 7.44 -4.85
CA MET A 32 3.15 6.84 -3.69
C MET A 32 2.82 7.87 -2.61
N ASN A 33 3.75 8.81 -2.33
CA ASN A 33 3.50 9.89 -1.36
C ASN A 33 2.36 10.82 -1.83
N ARG A 34 2.33 11.19 -3.11
CA ARG A 34 1.26 12.03 -3.67
C ARG A 34 -0.07 11.31 -3.74
N LEU A 35 -0.05 10.03 -4.12
CA LEU A 35 -1.25 9.20 -4.17
C LEU A 35 -1.88 9.08 -2.77
N GLN A 36 -1.05 8.86 -1.74
CA GLN A 36 -1.53 8.82 -0.36
C GLN A 36 -2.10 10.17 0.08
N ALA A 37 -1.39 11.28 -0.16
CA ALA A 37 -1.87 12.61 0.21
C ALA A 37 -3.18 12.98 -0.50
N ALA A 38 -3.29 12.69 -1.79
CA ALA A 38 -4.52 12.88 -2.55
C ALA A 38 -5.66 12.03 -2.01
N GLY A 39 -5.41 10.75 -1.71
CA GLY A 39 -6.40 9.87 -1.11
C GLY A 39 -6.84 10.33 0.29
N ASP A 40 -5.92 10.80 1.13
CA ASP A 40 -6.24 11.31 2.46
C ASP A 40 -7.12 12.57 2.39
N SER A 41 -6.93 13.43 1.38
CA SER A 41 -7.79 14.61 1.17
C SER A 41 -9.19 14.27 0.67
N PHE A 42 -9.37 13.08 0.13
CA PHE A 42 -10.58 12.62 -0.51
C PHE A 42 -11.59 12.02 0.47
N TYR A 43 -11.08 11.36 1.52
CA TYR A 43 -11.87 10.74 2.56
C TYR A 43 -11.97 11.65 3.79
N GLU A 44 -13.17 11.80 4.34
CA GLU A 44 -13.41 12.59 5.55
C GLU A 44 -13.24 11.75 6.83
N GLU A 45 -13.60 10.49 6.75
CA GLU A 45 -13.71 9.60 7.93
C GLU A 45 -12.57 8.58 8.03
N ILE A 46 -11.90 8.28 6.92
CA ILE A 46 -10.82 7.29 6.85
C ILE A 46 -9.64 7.84 6.05
N THR A 47 -8.45 7.31 6.28
CA THR A 47 -7.26 7.63 5.48
C THR A 47 -7.17 6.71 4.26
N CYS A 48 -6.36 7.09 3.28
CA CYS A 48 -6.06 6.27 2.10
C CYS A 48 -5.56 4.87 2.49
N LYS A 49 -4.68 4.77 3.50
CA LYS A 49 -4.19 3.48 4.02
C LYS A 49 -5.30 2.66 4.67
N GLN A 50 -6.23 3.29 5.39
CA GLN A 50 -7.39 2.62 5.97
C GLN A 50 -8.33 2.10 4.86
N TRP A 51 -8.58 2.92 3.84
CA TRP A 51 -9.33 2.49 2.66
C TRP A 51 -8.65 1.29 1.98
N PHE A 52 -7.34 1.33 1.77
CA PHE A 52 -6.61 0.23 1.12
C PHE A 52 -6.71 -1.07 1.92
N LEU A 53 -6.61 -1.02 3.24
CA LEU A 53 -6.85 -2.19 4.09
C LEU A 53 -8.27 -2.75 3.90
N LEU A 54 -9.29 -1.89 3.89
CA LEU A 54 -10.69 -2.30 3.66
C LEU A 54 -10.88 -2.91 2.26
N ALA A 55 -10.22 -2.37 1.24
CA ALA A 55 -10.20 -2.93 -0.11
C ALA A 55 -9.56 -4.33 -0.14
N CYS A 56 -8.40 -4.51 0.55
CA CYS A 56 -7.74 -5.81 0.66
C CYS A 56 -8.63 -6.86 1.35
N MET A 57 -9.42 -6.47 2.34
CA MET A 57 -10.34 -7.39 3.00
C MET A 57 -11.37 -8.02 2.06
N ASN A 58 -11.77 -7.34 0.99
CA ASN A 58 -12.69 -7.89 0.00
C ASN A 58 -12.10 -9.05 -0.83
N LEU A 59 -10.79 -9.26 -0.79
CA LEU A 59 -10.11 -10.39 -1.43
C LEU A 59 -10.31 -11.71 -0.66
N TYR A 60 -10.65 -11.62 0.62
CA TYR A 60 -10.84 -12.78 1.50
C TYR A 60 -12.30 -13.22 1.51
N THR A 61 -12.67 -14.06 0.53
CA THR A 61 -14.06 -14.51 0.33
C THR A 61 -14.42 -15.78 1.08
N LYS A 62 -13.41 -16.59 1.48
CA LYS A 62 -13.64 -17.89 2.14
C LYS A 62 -13.56 -17.79 3.66
N GLU A 63 -12.60 -17.05 4.17
CA GLU A 63 -12.34 -16.91 5.59
C GLU A 63 -11.91 -15.48 5.89
N ALA A 64 -12.34 -14.92 7.02
CA ALA A 64 -11.94 -13.59 7.44
C ALA A 64 -10.43 -13.54 7.72
N PRO A 65 -9.71 -12.51 7.23
CA PRO A 65 -8.26 -12.46 7.35
C PRO A 65 -7.79 -12.18 8.78
N THR A 66 -6.55 -12.58 9.04
CA THR A 66 -5.75 -12.17 10.19
C THR A 66 -4.91 -10.92 9.86
N ALA A 67 -4.32 -10.29 10.88
CA ALA A 67 -3.41 -9.18 10.69
C ALA A 67 -2.14 -9.56 9.91
N ASN A 68 -1.68 -10.82 9.99
CA ASN A 68 -0.53 -11.31 9.24
C ASN A 68 -0.86 -11.42 7.73
N GLU A 69 -1.99 -12.01 7.40
CA GLU A 69 -2.45 -12.15 6.02
C GLU A 69 -2.67 -10.79 5.35
N LEU A 70 -3.25 -9.83 6.10
CA LEU A 70 -3.38 -8.46 5.59
C LEU A 70 -2.02 -7.76 5.41
N ALA A 71 -1.06 -7.98 6.32
CA ALA A 71 0.28 -7.41 6.18
C ALA A 71 0.99 -7.93 4.91
N GLU A 72 0.83 -9.22 4.62
CA GLU A 72 1.34 -9.86 3.42
C GLU A 72 0.67 -9.29 2.15
N THR A 73 -0.66 -9.20 2.14
CA THR A 73 -1.42 -8.63 1.02
C THR A 73 -1.12 -7.15 0.78
N MET A 74 -0.93 -6.37 1.84
CA MET A 74 -0.63 -4.94 1.76
C MET A 74 0.84 -4.64 1.50
N GLY A 75 1.73 -5.64 1.56
CA GLY A 75 3.18 -5.44 1.39
C GLY A 75 3.81 -4.59 2.49
N CYS A 76 3.30 -4.65 3.73
CA CYS A 76 3.78 -3.83 4.83
C CYS A 76 4.01 -4.65 6.12
N SER A 77 4.55 -4.01 7.16
CA SER A 77 4.81 -4.70 8.43
C SER A 77 3.50 -5.00 9.17
N ARG A 78 3.50 -6.10 9.94
CA ARG A 78 2.40 -6.44 10.86
C ARG A 78 2.09 -5.32 11.84
N GLN A 79 3.10 -4.57 12.28
CA GLN A 79 2.92 -3.45 13.19
C GLN A 79 2.11 -2.33 12.53
N ASN A 80 2.42 -1.97 11.29
CA ASN A 80 1.65 -1.01 10.50
C ASN A 80 0.17 -1.43 10.37
N VAL A 81 -0.07 -2.71 10.04
CA VAL A 81 -1.45 -3.22 9.94
C VAL A 81 -2.17 -3.12 11.28
N LYS A 82 -1.51 -3.47 12.39
CA LYS A 82 -2.13 -3.34 13.74
C LYS A 82 -2.54 -1.90 14.05
N GLU A 83 -1.73 -0.91 13.70
CA GLU A 83 -2.06 0.50 13.92
C GLU A 83 -3.30 0.91 13.11
N ILE A 84 -3.36 0.49 11.84
CA ILE A 84 -4.53 0.74 10.97
C ILE A 84 -5.78 0.05 11.54
N LEU A 85 -5.67 -1.22 11.94
CA LEU A 85 -6.75 -1.99 12.53
C LEU A 85 -7.28 -1.34 13.81
N ASN A 86 -6.40 -0.94 14.73
CA ASN A 86 -6.79 -0.29 15.98
C ASN A 86 -7.59 1.00 15.70
N ALA A 87 -7.15 1.80 14.72
CA ALA A 87 -7.86 3.01 14.33
C ALA A 87 -9.25 2.70 13.74
N LEU A 88 -9.38 1.65 12.91
CA LEU A 88 -10.65 1.26 12.31
C LEU A 88 -11.60 0.60 13.33
N VAL A 89 -11.08 -0.17 14.27
CA VAL A 89 -11.87 -0.72 15.39
C VAL A 89 -12.39 0.40 16.27
N LYS A 90 -11.55 1.38 16.63
CA LYS A 90 -11.98 2.57 17.39
C LYS A 90 -13.09 3.37 16.68
N LYS A 91 -13.09 3.35 15.36
CA LYS A 91 -14.15 3.94 14.52
C LYS A 91 -15.36 3.02 14.33
N GLU A 92 -15.38 1.83 14.93
CA GLU A 92 -16.43 0.81 14.78
C GLU A 92 -16.66 0.35 13.32
N ILE A 93 -15.64 0.47 12.48
CA ILE A 93 -15.68 0.03 11.08
C ILE A 93 -15.34 -1.47 10.98
N LEU A 94 -14.50 -1.95 11.88
CA LEU A 94 -14.07 -3.34 12.02
C LEU A 94 -14.34 -3.87 13.44
N VAL A 95 -14.43 -5.19 13.54
CA VAL A 95 -14.40 -5.93 14.81
C VAL A 95 -13.39 -7.06 14.71
N LEU A 96 -12.76 -7.38 15.82
CA LEU A 96 -11.81 -8.48 15.96
C LEU A 96 -12.44 -9.59 16.79
N TRP A 97 -12.45 -10.80 16.27
CA TRP A 97 -12.97 -11.97 16.98
C TRP A 97 -11.89 -13.03 17.05
N GLN A 98 -11.88 -13.76 18.15
CA GLN A 98 -10.97 -14.88 18.33
C GLN A 98 -11.34 -15.99 17.35
N ASP A 99 -10.34 -16.60 16.70
CA ASP A 99 -10.55 -17.72 15.79
C ASP A 99 -11.09 -18.93 16.57
N GLU A 100 -12.06 -19.63 16.01
CA GLU A 100 -12.71 -20.76 16.65
C GLU A 100 -11.76 -21.96 16.80
N ASN A 101 -10.89 -22.16 15.82
CA ASN A 101 -9.99 -23.31 15.74
C ASN A 101 -8.61 -23.05 16.37
N ASP A 102 -8.15 -21.78 16.36
CA ASP A 102 -6.86 -21.39 16.97
C ASP A 102 -7.02 -20.12 17.80
N LYS A 103 -7.19 -20.30 19.11
CA LYS A 103 -7.39 -19.21 20.09
C LYS A 103 -6.26 -18.17 20.15
N ARG A 104 -5.12 -18.44 19.53
CA ARG A 104 -4.00 -17.48 19.41
C ARG A 104 -4.18 -16.50 18.25
N LYS A 105 -5.12 -16.78 17.32
CA LYS A 105 -5.42 -15.95 16.16
C LYS A 105 -6.64 -15.07 16.40
N GLN A 106 -6.61 -13.89 15.79
CA GLN A 106 -7.76 -13.00 15.71
C GLN A 106 -8.14 -12.82 14.25
N ARG A 107 -9.42 -12.99 13.96
CA ARG A 107 -10.04 -12.76 12.66
C ARG A 107 -10.66 -11.38 12.62
N ILE A 108 -10.62 -10.76 11.46
CA ILE A 108 -11.04 -9.37 11.24
C ILE A 108 -12.32 -9.36 10.40
N TYR A 109 -13.35 -8.71 10.91
CA TYR A 109 -14.65 -8.67 10.26
C TYR A 109 -15.10 -7.23 10.02
N LEU A 110 -15.80 -7.01 8.88
CA LEU A 110 -16.42 -5.75 8.52
C LEU A 110 -17.75 -5.58 9.25
N THR A 111 -18.01 -4.39 9.78
CA THR A 111 -19.28 -4.05 10.40
C THR A 111 -20.29 -3.52 9.38
N SER A 112 -21.56 -3.34 9.80
CA SER A 112 -22.57 -2.65 8.99
C SER A 112 -22.22 -1.18 8.71
N LYS A 113 -21.40 -0.56 9.56
CA LYS A 113 -20.89 0.81 9.38
C LYS A 113 -19.96 0.89 8.16
N GLN A 114 -19.11 -0.14 7.96
CA GLN A 114 -18.26 -0.22 6.75
C GLN A 114 -19.11 -0.23 5.47
N LYS A 115 -20.21 -1.01 5.45
CA LYS A 115 -21.10 -1.05 4.26
C LYS A 115 -21.70 0.31 3.94
N ARG A 116 -22.10 1.08 4.96
CA ARG A 116 -22.61 2.46 4.78
C ARG A 116 -21.51 3.39 4.27
N LEU A 117 -20.31 3.25 4.81
CA LEU A 117 -19.15 4.04 4.40
C LEU A 117 -18.78 3.76 2.93
N ALA A 118 -18.70 2.49 2.53
CA ALA A 118 -18.45 2.10 1.15
C ALA A 118 -19.46 2.72 0.18
N LYS A 119 -20.76 2.67 0.52
CA LYS A 119 -21.80 3.30 -0.28
C LYS A 119 -21.65 4.83 -0.36
N LYS A 120 -21.28 5.49 0.75
CA LYS A 120 -21.04 6.94 0.79
C LYS A 120 -19.92 7.36 -0.17
N TYR A 121 -18.84 6.58 -0.24
CA TYR A 121 -17.65 6.94 -1.02
C TYR A 121 -17.61 6.39 -2.44
N GLN A 122 -18.50 5.48 -2.81
CA GLN A 122 -18.49 4.79 -4.12
C GLN A 122 -18.35 5.74 -5.33
N ASN A 123 -19.14 6.81 -5.38
CA ASN A 123 -19.07 7.77 -6.48
C ASN A 123 -17.78 8.57 -6.46
N LYS A 124 -17.37 9.01 -5.27
CA LYS A 124 -16.10 9.72 -5.07
C LYS A 124 -14.91 8.87 -5.52
N GLU A 125 -14.88 7.59 -5.18
CA GLU A 125 -13.84 6.64 -5.60
C GLU A 125 -13.76 6.53 -7.13
N MET A 126 -14.90 6.42 -7.79
CA MET A 126 -14.94 6.39 -9.25
C MET A 126 -14.43 7.69 -9.88
N ASP A 127 -14.75 8.85 -9.31
CA ASP A 127 -14.28 10.13 -9.81
C ASP A 127 -12.78 10.31 -9.56
N PHE A 128 -12.27 9.82 -8.43
CA PHE A 128 -10.83 9.78 -8.16
C PHE A 128 -10.08 8.90 -9.17
N LEU A 129 -10.58 7.72 -9.47
CA LEU A 129 -9.97 6.82 -10.46
C LEU A 129 -10.01 7.44 -11.87
N LYS A 130 -11.10 8.09 -12.25
CA LYS A 130 -11.17 8.82 -13.53
C LYS A 130 -10.14 9.94 -13.60
N LEU A 131 -9.91 10.67 -12.50
CA LEU A 131 -8.89 11.70 -12.44
C LEU A 131 -7.48 11.09 -12.52
N LEU A 132 -7.22 10.02 -11.77
CA LEU A 132 -5.93 9.35 -11.71
C LEU A 132 -5.52 8.77 -13.07
N TYR A 133 -6.47 8.18 -13.79
CA TYR A 133 -6.22 7.53 -15.08
C TYR A 133 -6.66 8.39 -16.28
N LYS A 134 -6.81 9.70 -16.07
CA LYS A 134 -7.14 10.61 -17.18
C LYS A 134 -6.10 10.49 -18.29
N ASP A 135 -6.58 10.36 -19.53
CA ASP A 135 -5.75 10.24 -20.74
C ASP A 135 -4.79 9.02 -20.75
N ILE A 136 -5.10 7.98 -19.98
CA ILE A 136 -4.38 6.71 -19.91
C ILE A 136 -5.34 5.59 -20.35
N SER A 137 -4.93 4.82 -21.35
CA SER A 137 -5.73 3.70 -21.88
C SER A 137 -5.67 2.48 -20.96
N ASP A 138 -6.66 1.60 -21.07
CA ASP A 138 -6.71 0.33 -20.34
C ASP A 138 -5.49 -0.56 -20.60
N ASP A 139 -4.93 -0.52 -21.82
CA ASP A 139 -3.75 -1.31 -22.15
C ASP A 139 -2.47 -0.75 -21.52
N GLU A 140 -2.34 0.58 -21.42
CA GLU A 140 -1.26 1.20 -20.65
C GLU A 140 -1.35 0.86 -19.16
N ILE A 141 -2.55 0.89 -18.58
CA ILE A 141 -2.78 0.47 -17.19
C ILE A 141 -2.36 -1.00 -16.99
N LYS A 142 -2.76 -1.91 -17.89
CA LYS A 142 -2.37 -3.32 -17.83
C LYS A 142 -0.85 -3.51 -17.93
N ASN A 143 -0.19 -2.77 -18.82
CA ASN A 143 1.26 -2.85 -19.00
C ASN A 143 2.01 -2.39 -17.74
N VAL A 144 1.60 -1.27 -17.14
CA VAL A 144 2.17 -0.76 -15.88
C VAL A 144 1.94 -1.75 -14.75
N PHE A 145 0.73 -2.31 -14.62
CA PHE A 145 0.41 -3.32 -13.63
C PHE A 145 1.32 -4.56 -13.75
N GLN A 146 1.52 -5.08 -14.96
CA GLN A 146 2.38 -6.23 -15.21
C GLN A 146 3.85 -5.92 -14.87
N LEU A 147 4.33 -4.72 -15.19
CA LEU A 147 5.69 -4.30 -14.91
C LEU A 147 5.93 -4.20 -13.39
N ILE A 148 5.06 -3.49 -12.68
CA ILE A 148 5.16 -3.36 -11.22
C ILE A 148 5.04 -4.71 -10.53
N SER A 149 4.13 -5.60 -10.98
CA SER A 149 4.00 -6.95 -10.43
C SER A 149 5.27 -7.80 -10.60
N ARG A 150 6.01 -7.62 -11.70
CA ARG A 150 7.33 -8.28 -11.88
C ARG A 150 8.38 -7.70 -10.94
N MET A 151 8.38 -6.38 -10.76
CA MET A 151 9.30 -5.73 -9.81
C MET A 151 9.04 -6.19 -8.37
N GLU A 152 7.78 -6.30 -7.97
CA GLU A 152 7.38 -6.79 -6.65
C GLU A 152 7.82 -8.24 -6.42
N LYS A 153 7.63 -9.14 -7.40
CA LYS A 153 8.12 -10.52 -7.33
C LYS A 153 9.64 -10.60 -7.15
N ASN A 154 10.40 -9.72 -7.80
CA ASN A 154 11.85 -9.66 -7.64
C ASN A 154 12.25 -9.24 -6.21
N LEU A 155 11.52 -8.30 -5.61
CA LEU A 155 11.75 -7.87 -4.22
C LEU A 155 11.43 -8.97 -3.22
N THR A 156 10.28 -9.63 -3.36
CA THR A 156 9.86 -10.73 -2.45
C THR A 156 10.78 -11.94 -2.57
N GLY A 157 11.27 -12.26 -3.76
CA GLY A 157 12.29 -13.28 -3.98
C GLY A 157 13.63 -12.95 -3.32
N ALA A 158 14.06 -11.70 -3.40
CA ALA A 158 15.31 -11.23 -2.80
C ALA A 158 15.26 -11.24 -1.25
N THR A 159 14.15 -10.79 -0.65
CA THR A 159 13.99 -10.80 0.83
C THR A 159 13.99 -12.20 1.40
N ASN A 160 13.41 -13.18 0.72
CA ASN A 160 13.46 -14.59 1.12
C ASN A 160 14.89 -15.18 1.01
N GLY A 161 15.68 -14.74 0.03
CA GLY A 161 17.08 -15.13 -0.14
C GLY A 161 18.01 -14.53 0.94
N VAL A 162 17.84 -13.24 1.25
CA VAL A 162 18.62 -12.55 2.30
C VAL A 162 18.30 -13.10 3.69
N ALA A 163 17.04 -13.42 3.99
CA ALA A 163 16.64 -14.02 5.26
C ALA A 163 17.26 -15.42 5.46
N LYS A 164 17.49 -16.19 4.39
CA LYS A 164 18.22 -17.47 4.45
C LYS A 164 19.74 -17.26 4.63
N GLY A 165 20.33 -16.30 3.93
CA GLY A 165 21.77 -16.05 3.99
C GLY A 165 22.27 -15.43 5.31
N VAL A 166 21.40 -14.77 6.08
CA VAL A 166 21.74 -14.23 7.41
C VAL A 166 21.77 -15.32 8.47
N LYS A 167 21.04 -16.42 8.31
CA LYS A 167 21.05 -17.57 9.24
C LYS A 167 22.31 -18.45 9.10
N ASP A 168 23.02 -18.38 7.98
CA ASP A 168 24.17 -19.24 7.68
C ASP A 168 25.54 -18.53 7.83
N ARG A 169 25.60 -17.34 8.41
CA ARG A 169 26.90 -16.71 8.75
C ARG A 169 27.38 -17.24 10.08
N PRO A 170 28.50 -17.98 10.13
CA PRO A 170 29.14 -18.34 11.40
C PRO A 170 29.59 -17.06 12.10
N VAL A 171 29.28 -16.99 13.39
CA VAL A 171 29.83 -15.95 14.29
C VAL A 171 31.33 -16.11 14.26
N GLN A 172 32.07 -15.15 13.66
CA GLN A 172 33.52 -15.09 13.84
C GLN A 172 33.76 -14.63 15.28
N GLU A 173 34.19 -15.57 16.13
CA GLU A 173 34.76 -15.24 17.41
C GLU A 173 36.06 -14.45 17.17
N GLU A 174 36.06 -13.19 17.55
CA GLU A 174 37.28 -12.39 17.69
C GLU A 174 38.10 -12.98 18.83
N SER A 175 39.08 -13.76 18.49
CA SER A 175 40.16 -14.16 19.44
C SER A 175 41.01 -12.96 19.77
N LYS A 176 41.10 -12.68 21.05
CA LYS A 176 42.00 -11.73 21.69
C LYS A 176 43.47 -12.07 21.41
#